data_99d9d1ce413dca5f889715944257177b
#
_entry.id   99d9d1ce413dca5f889715944257177b
#
_cell.length_a   1.000
_cell.length_b   1.000
_cell.length_c   1.000
_cell.angle_alpha   90.00
_cell.angle_beta   90.00
_cell.angle_gamma   90.00
#
_symmetry.space_group_name_H-M   'P 1'
#
loop_
_entity.id
_entity.type
_entity.pdbx_description
1 polymer ?
#
loop_
_entity_poly.entity_id
_entity_poly.type
_entity_poly.pdbx_seq_one_letter_code
_entity_poly.pdbx_strand_id
1 'polypeptide(L)'
;MFQINWKTKSYLYKIFEFFKLKKILYFVQKHITKRSLVHIAKVDKSWKFHADSIKKHNVKSLLEVGAGKSLEQNIFFSYFFNNKIKQTVIDINKMLDLALFNEANRSIAKILNVNNRGNVNSLEELELKYNIFYKAPYSISDVLKSKEVFD
;
A
#
# COMPACT_ATOMS: atom_id res chain seq x y z
N MET A 1 -14.79 21.32 7.71
CA MET A 1 -14.40 19.89 7.80
C MET A 1 -14.21 19.53 9.27
N PHE A 2 -15.07 18.72 9.87
CA PHE A 2 -14.98 18.38 11.29
C PHE A 2 -13.71 17.56 11.55
N GLN A 3 -12.76 18.13 12.28
CA GLN A 3 -11.59 17.40 12.76
C GLN A 3 -11.95 16.68 14.06
N ILE A 4 -12.22 15.37 13.95
CA ILE A 4 -12.41 14.53 15.14
C ILE A 4 -11.03 14.29 15.78
N ASN A 5 -10.94 14.53 17.10
CA ASN A 5 -9.73 14.27 17.88
C ASN A 5 -9.28 12.81 17.68
N TRP A 6 -7.98 12.58 17.55
CA TRP A 6 -7.42 11.25 17.32
C TRP A 6 -7.78 10.22 18.40
N LYS A 7 -7.93 10.64 19.68
CA LYS A 7 -8.36 9.77 20.78
C LYS A 7 -9.79 9.27 20.57
N THR A 8 -10.71 10.19 20.23
CA THR A 8 -12.10 9.85 19.91
C THR A 8 -12.17 8.89 18.72
N LYS A 9 -11.32 9.11 17.72
CA LYS A 9 -11.21 8.28 16.55
C LYS A 9 -10.74 6.85 16.89
N SER A 10 -9.70 6.75 17.73
CA SER A 10 -9.18 5.46 18.23
C SER A 10 -10.25 4.70 19.03
N TYR A 11 -11.01 5.41 19.86
CA TYR A 11 -12.08 4.81 20.65
C TYR A 11 -13.23 4.28 19.78
N LEU A 12 -13.63 5.06 18.77
CA LEU A 12 -14.63 4.62 17.79
C LEU A 12 -14.15 3.36 17.03
N TYR A 13 -12.89 3.31 16.62
CA TYR A 13 -12.34 2.11 15.96
C TYR A 13 -12.43 0.88 16.86
N LYS A 14 -12.11 0.99 18.16
CA LYS A 14 -12.24 -0.13 19.12
C LYS A 14 -13.69 -0.58 19.28
N ILE A 15 -14.65 0.35 19.33
CA ILE A 15 -16.08 0.04 19.41
C ILE A 15 -16.52 -0.73 18.15
N PHE A 16 -16.17 -0.22 16.95
CA PHE A 16 -16.50 -0.90 15.70
C PHE A 16 -15.84 -2.29 15.60
N GLU A 17 -14.64 -2.44 16.15
CA GLU A 17 -13.97 -3.74 16.22
C GLU A 17 -14.66 -4.71 17.15
N PHE A 18 -15.02 -4.26 18.36
CA PHE A 18 -15.75 -5.04 19.37
C PHE A 18 -17.07 -5.58 18.81
N PHE A 19 -17.84 -4.74 18.12
CA PHE A 19 -19.12 -5.13 17.52
C PHE A 19 -18.95 -5.81 16.14
N LYS A 20 -17.75 -6.14 15.69
CA LYS A 20 -17.46 -6.71 14.37
C LYS A 20 -18.01 -5.90 13.19
N LEU A 21 -18.23 -4.59 13.38
CA LEU A 21 -18.82 -3.67 12.41
C LEU A 21 -17.79 -3.08 11.44
N LYS A 22 -16.63 -3.74 11.25
CA LYS A 22 -15.57 -3.30 10.32
C LYS A 22 -16.10 -3.05 8.90
N LYS A 23 -17.06 -3.87 8.44
CA LYS A 23 -17.69 -3.69 7.11
C LYS A 23 -18.47 -2.38 7.00
N ILE A 24 -19.20 -1.98 8.06
CA ILE A 24 -19.96 -0.73 8.09
C ILE A 24 -19.00 0.46 8.13
N LEU A 25 -17.97 0.40 8.95
CA LEU A 25 -16.93 1.44 8.99
C LEU A 25 -16.27 1.61 7.62
N TYR A 26 -15.95 0.51 6.94
CA TYR A 26 -15.40 0.53 5.58
C TYR A 26 -16.38 1.14 4.57
N PHE A 27 -17.66 0.78 4.65
CA PHE A 27 -18.71 1.37 3.81
C PHE A 27 -18.78 2.90 4.01
N VAL A 28 -18.79 3.37 5.26
CA VAL A 28 -18.78 4.81 5.60
C VAL A 28 -17.51 5.49 5.07
N GLN A 29 -16.35 4.85 5.23
CA GLN A 29 -15.09 5.39 4.70
C GLN A 29 -15.09 5.50 3.17
N LYS A 30 -15.66 4.52 2.49
CA LYS A 30 -15.72 4.47 1.02
C LYS A 30 -16.73 5.44 0.44
N HIS A 31 -17.95 5.47 0.99
CA HIS A 31 -19.09 6.19 0.36
C HIS A 31 -19.36 7.58 0.95
N ILE A 32 -19.07 7.78 2.24
CA ILE A 32 -19.35 9.05 2.93
C ILE A 32 -18.10 9.92 3.02
N THR A 33 -17.01 9.41 3.58
CA THR A 33 -15.79 10.20 3.78
C THR A 33 -14.82 10.16 2.61
N LYS A 34 -15.06 9.30 1.64
CA LYS A 34 -14.23 9.05 0.44
C LYS A 34 -12.72 8.83 0.76
N ARG A 35 -12.40 8.42 1.99
CA ARG A 35 -11.01 8.25 2.47
C ARG A 35 -10.34 6.98 1.94
N SER A 36 -11.11 6.08 1.36
CA SER A 36 -10.61 4.86 0.71
C SER A 36 -10.50 4.99 -0.81
N LEU A 37 -10.72 6.19 -1.37
CA LEU A 37 -10.47 6.42 -2.78
C LEU A 37 -8.98 6.57 -3.04
N VAL A 38 -8.55 6.01 -4.15
CA VAL A 38 -7.19 6.17 -4.67
C VAL A 38 -6.98 7.66 -5.02
N HIS A 39 -6.10 8.32 -4.28
CA HIS A 39 -5.77 9.73 -4.49
C HIS A 39 -4.49 9.86 -5.34
N ILE A 40 -4.67 9.87 -6.63
CA ILE A 40 -3.59 9.84 -7.63
C ILE A 40 -2.76 11.12 -7.71
N ALA A 41 -3.23 12.21 -7.12
CA ALA A 41 -2.48 13.48 -7.11
C ALA A 41 -1.06 13.40 -6.50
N LYS A 42 -0.71 12.28 -5.86
CA LYS A 42 0.61 12.04 -5.28
C LYS A 42 1.66 11.56 -6.28
N VAL A 43 1.26 11.02 -7.44
CA VAL A 43 2.20 10.42 -8.40
C VAL A 43 3.24 11.43 -8.87
N ASP A 44 2.86 12.69 -9.07
CA ASP A 44 3.75 13.64 -9.73
C ASP A 44 4.83 14.28 -8.85
N LYS A 45 4.60 14.43 -7.55
CA LYS A 45 5.55 15.15 -6.70
C LYS A 45 6.36 14.26 -5.75
N SER A 46 5.71 13.42 -4.95
CA SER A 46 6.43 12.65 -3.93
C SER A 46 6.99 11.33 -4.46
N TRP A 47 6.22 10.60 -5.27
CA TRP A 47 6.66 9.28 -5.74
C TRP A 47 7.76 9.34 -6.78
N LYS A 48 7.70 10.33 -7.70
CA LYS A 48 8.81 10.57 -8.63
C LYS A 48 10.09 10.95 -7.90
N PHE A 49 10.00 11.82 -6.90
CA PHE A 49 11.16 12.18 -6.07
C PHE A 49 11.78 10.95 -5.38
N HIS A 50 10.93 10.07 -4.79
CA HIS A 50 11.43 8.82 -4.22
C HIS A 50 12.04 7.90 -5.28
N ALA A 51 11.41 7.78 -6.45
CA ALA A 51 11.93 6.97 -7.55
C ALA A 51 13.30 7.50 -8.05
N ASP A 52 13.46 8.80 -8.16
CA ASP A 52 14.74 9.41 -8.55
C ASP A 52 15.83 9.14 -7.49
N SER A 53 15.49 9.20 -6.21
CA SER A 53 16.40 8.83 -5.13
C SER A 53 16.82 7.36 -5.21
N ILE A 54 15.85 6.45 -5.40
CA ILE A 54 16.10 5.02 -5.59
C ILE A 54 17.04 4.76 -6.77
N LYS A 55 16.79 5.45 -7.90
CA LYS A 55 17.62 5.35 -9.10
C LYS A 55 19.03 5.88 -8.86
N LYS A 56 19.15 7.04 -8.20
CA LYS A 56 20.44 7.70 -7.90
C LYS A 56 21.35 6.79 -7.06
N HIS A 57 20.77 6.05 -6.10
CA HIS A 57 21.53 5.17 -5.20
C HIS A 57 21.58 3.71 -5.68
N ASN A 58 21.08 3.41 -6.89
CA ASN A 58 21.06 2.07 -7.48
C ASN A 58 20.46 0.99 -6.55
N VAL A 59 19.42 1.33 -5.82
CA VAL A 59 18.74 0.47 -4.84
C VAL A 59 18.14 -0.76 -5.54
N LYS A 60 18.31 -1.95 -4.96
CA LYS A 60 17.78 -3.22 -5.48
C LYS A 60 16.63 -3.76 -4.65
N SER A 61 16.58 -3.37 -3.39
CA SER A 61 15.55 -3.81 -2.45
C SER A 61 15.04 -2.64 -1.61
N LEU A 62 13.75 -2.67 -1.29
CA LEU A 62 13.09 -1.67 -0.46
C LEU A 62 12.35 -2.36 0.68
N LEU A 63 12.39 -1.75 1.84
CA LEU A 63 11.50 -2.07 2.95
C LEU A 63 10.55 -0.91 3.18
N GLU A 64 9.26 -1.18 3.18
CA GLU A 64 8.23 -0.22 3.55
C GLU A 64 7.42 -0.71 4.74
N VAL A 65 7.18 0.17 5.70
CA VAL A 65 6.41 -0.11 6.92
C VAL A 65 5.10 0.65 6.86
N GLY A 66 3.97 -0.07 6.85
CA GLY A 66 2.67 0.56 6.89
C GLY A 66 2.24 1.19 5.56
N ALA A 67 2.43 0.49 4.44
CA ALA A 67 2.09 1.01 3.10
C ALA A 67 0.59 1.24 2.84
N GLY A 68 -0.26 0.86 3.80
CA GLY A 68 -1.70 1.06 3.70
C GLY A 68 -2.43 -0.02 2.90
N LYS A 69 -3.68 0.30 2.48
CA LYS A 69 -4.59 -0.72 1.94
C LYS A 69 -4.39 -1.02 0.45
N SER A 70 -3.95 -0.05 -0.31
CA SER A 70 -3.93 -0.10 -1.79
C SER A 70 -2.53 -0.23 -2.39
N LEU A 71 -1.48 -0.08 -1.60
CA LEU A 71 -0.07 -0.14 -2.02
C LEU A 71 0.23 0.74 -3.25
N GLU A 72 -0.36 1.92 -3.31
CA GLU A 72 -0.29 2.80 -4.50
C GLU A 72 1.15 3.12 -4.92
N GLN A 73 2.00 3.49 -3.96
CA GLN A 73 3.40 3.82 -4.22
C GLN A 73 4.18 2.60 -4.73
N ASN A 74 3.91 1.42 -4.17
CA ASN A 74 4.55 0.18 -4.58
C ASN A 74 4.14 -0.22 -6.00
N ILE A 75 2.87 -0.04 -6.37
CA ILE A 75 2.40 -0.23 -7.75
C ILE A 75 3.16 0.71 -8.70
N PHE A 76 3.26 1.99 -8.33
CA PHE A 76 4.01 2.96 -9.12
C PHE A 76 5.46 2.53 -9.32
N PHE A 77 6.16 2.12 -8.27
CA PHE A 77 7.55 1.65 -8.38
C PHE A 77 7.67 0.39 -9.23
N SER A 78 6.71 -0.55 -9.13
CA SER A 78 6.72 -1.75 -9.98
C SER A 78 6.64 -1.42 -11.46
N TYR A 79 5.83 -0.45 -11.85
CA TYR A 79 5.79 0.04 -13.23
C TYR A 79 7.05 0.83 -13.59
N PHE A 80 7.43 1.80 -12.77
CA PHE A 80 8.53 2.72 -13.05
C PHE A 80 9.87 2.00 -13.22
N PHE A 81 10.14 1.01 -12.38
CA PHE A 81 11.36 0.21 -12.41
C PHE A 81 11.22 -1.12 -13.17
N ASN A 82 10.07 -1.38 -13.79
CA ASN A 82 9.78 -2.62 -14.50
C ASN A 82 10.10 -3.87 -13.66
N ASN A 83 9.64 -3.91 -12.40
CA ASN A 83 9.87 -4.97 -11.41
C ASN A 83 11.34 -5.25 -11.06
N LYS A 84 12.27 -4.38 -11.39
CA LYS A 84 13.70 -4.60 -11.09
C LYS A 84 14.05 -4.43 -9.61
N ILE A 85 13.14 -3.87 -8.81
CA ILE A 85 13.33 -3.62 -7.38
C ILE A 85 12.43 -4.57 -6.60
N LYS A 86 13.01 -5.33 -5.68
CA LYS A 86 12.26 -6.12 -4.71
C LYS A 86 11.67 -5.19 -3.67
N GLN A 87 10.35 -5.24 -3.47
CA GLN A 87 9.66 -4.41 -2.48
C GLN A 87 9.08 -5.29 -1.38
N THR A 88 9.63 -5.19 -0.17
CA THR A 88 9.07 -5.86 1.00
C THR A 88 8.22 -4.86 1.78
N VAL A 89 6.95 -5.18 1.94
CA VAL A 89 5.99 -4.37 2.68
C VAL A 89 5.59 -5.11 3.94
N ILE A 90 5.73 -4.45 5.09
CA ILE A 90 5.35 -5.02 6.38
C ILE A 90 4.27 -4.19 7.06
N ASP A 91 3.30 -4.87 7.63
CA ASP A 91 2.25 -4.26 8.43
C ASP A 91 2.03 -5.04 9.74
N ILE A 92 1.85 -4.31 10.85
CA ILE A 92 1.52 -4.91 12.16
C ILE A 92 0.17 -5.62 12.10
N ASN A 93 -0.76 -5.08 11.33
CA ASN A 93 -2.07 -5.68 11.07
C ASN A 93 -2.25 -5.89 9.57
N LYS A 94 -2.98 -6.94 9.18
CA LYS A 94 -3.33 -7.14 7.77
C LYS A 94 -4.19 -5.99 7.25
N MET A 95 -3.59 -5.06 6.55
CA MET A 95 -4.23 -3.86 6.01
C MET A 95 -4.58 -3.98 4.53
N LEU A 96 -3.81 -4.75 3.77
CA LEU A 96 -3.97 -4.89 2.32
C LEU A 96 -5.38 -5.33 1.93
N ASP A 97 -5.96 -4.61 0.97
CA ASP A 97 -7.23 -4.89 0.31
C ASP A 97 -6.98 -5.03 -1.19
N LEU A 98 -7.07 -6.26 -1.70
CA LEU A 98 -6.77 -6.56 -3.10
C LEU A 98 -7.75 -5.88 -4.07
N ALA A 99 -8.98 -5.59 -3.66
CA ALA A 99 -9.92 -4.84 -4.50
C ALA A 99 -9.47 -3.39 -4.67
N LEU A 100 -9.01 -2.74 -3.59
CA LEU A 100 -8.43 -1.39 -3.65
C LEU A 100 -7.10 -1.39 -4.40
N PHE A 101 -6.27 -2.41 -4.22
CA PHE A 101 -5.04 -2.57 -4.99
C PHE A 101 -5.34 -2.59 -6.49
N ASN A 102 -6.31 -3.40 -6.92
CA ASN A 102 -6.69 -3.52 -8.33
C ASN A 102 -7.28 -2.22 -8.90
N GLU A 103 -8.03 -1.46 -8.09
CA GLU A 103 -8.51 -0.13 -8.47
C GLU A 103 -7.35 0.86 -8.65
N ALA A 104 -6.41 0.88 -7.69
CA ALA A 104 -5.20 1.68 -7.76
C ALA A 104 -4.34 1.32 -8.98
N ASN A 105 -4.17 0.04 -9.22
CA ASN A 105 -3.42 -0.48 -10.36
C ASN A 105 -3.96 0.03 -11.71
N ARG A 106 -5.27 -0.10 -11.93
CA ARG A 106 -5.92 0.43 -13.15
C ARG A 106 -5.70 1.92 -13.31
N SER A 107 -5.80 2.66 -12.21
CA SER A 107 -5.67 4.11 -12.20
C SER A 107 -4.22 4.56 -12.49
N ILE A 108 -3.24 3.91 -11.85
CA ILE A 108 -1.82 4.22 -12.03
C ILE A 108 -1.36 3.83 -13.44
N ALA A 109 -1.76 2.66 -13.95
CA ALA A 109 -1.45 2.24 -15.31
C ALA A 109 -1.95 3.25 -16.35
N LYS A 110 -3.18 3.77 -16.16
CA LYS A 110 -3.75 4.82 -17.02
C LYS A 110 -2.92 6.11 -16.98
N ILE A 111 -2.49 6.55 -15.79
CA ILE A 111 -1.71 7.78 -15.63
C ILE A 111 -0.34 7.66 -16.25
N LEU A 112 0.30 6.51 -16.06
CA LEU A 112 1.62 6.23 -16.65
C LEU A 112 1.55 5.91 -18.14
N ASN A 113 0.35 5.77 -18.72
CA ASN A 113 0.11 5.36 -20.10
C ASN A 113 0.81 4.02 -20.43
N VAL A 114 0.66 3.03 -19.53
CA VAL A 114 1.23 1.69 -19.68
C VAL A 114 0.12 0.63 -19.64
N ASN A 115 0.43 -0.55 -20.20
CA ASN A 115 -0.49 -1.68 -20.16
C ASN A 115 -0.68 -2.14 -18.70
N ASN A 116 -1.94 -2.34 -18.30
CA ASN A 116 -2.28 -2.90 -17.01
C ASN A 116 -1.86 -4.37 -16.95
N ARG A 117 -1.17 -4.77 -15.88
CA ARG A 117 -0.70 -6.15 -15.65
C ARG A 117 -1.81 -7.12 -15.20
N GLY A 118 -3.05 -6.67 -15.22
CA GLY A 118 -4.21 -7.45 -14.80
C GLY A 118 -4.51 -7.35 -13.31
N ASN A 119 -5.59 -8.00 -12.91
CA ASN A 119 -5.99 -8.05 -11.51
C ASN A 119 -5.10 -9.02 -10.72
N VAL A 120 -5.00 -8.77 -9.41
CA VAL A 120 -4.33 -9.60 -8.42
C VAL A 120 -5.38 -10.16 -7.47
N ASN A 121 -5.40 -11.48 -7.28
CA ASN A 121 -6.37 -12.17 -6.43
C ASN A 121 -5.72 -12.86 -5.22
N SER A 122 -4.39 -12.96 -5.21
CA SER A 122 -3.62 -13.55 -4.11
C SER A 122 -2.29 -12.81 -3.88
N LEU A 123 -1.62 -13.13 -2.75
CA LEU A 123 -0.29 -12.57 -2.45
C LEU A 123 0.77 -13.10 -3.40
N GLU A 124 0.65 -14.35 -3.83
CA GLU A 124 1.55 -14.97 -4.81
C GLU A 124 1.49 -14.23 -6.16
N GLU A 125 0.28 -13.86 -6.60
CA GLU A 125 0.12 -13.04 -7.81
C GLU A 125 0.69 -11.63 -7.64
N LEU A 126 0.62 -11.06 -6.44
CA LEU A 126 1.21 -9.77 -6.11
C LEU A 126 2.75 -9.82 -6.25
N GLU A 127 3.36 -10.87 -5.70
CA GLU A 127 4.81 -11.09 -5.83
C GLU A 127 5.21 -11.28 -7.30
N LEU A 128 4.53 -12.17 -8.00
CA LEU A 128 4.85 -12.53 -9.39
C LEU A 128 4.70 -11.35 -10.35
N LYS A 129 3.58 -10.61 -10.26
CA LYS A 129 3.25 -9.54 -11.22
C LYS A 129 3.91 -8.21 -10.89
N TYR A 130 4.19 -7.93 -9.60
CA TYR A 130 4.62 -6.60 -9.13
C TYR A 130 5.94 -6.60 -8.36
N ASN A 131 6.50 -7.76 -8.03
CA ASN A 131 7.68 -7.93 -7.17
C ASN A 131 7.48 -7.27 -5.79
N ILE A 132 6.25 -7.38 -5.25
CA ILE A 132 5.84 -6.86 -3.94
C ILE A 132 5.58 -8.02 -3.00
N PHE A 133 6.34 -8.10 -1.92
CA PHE A 133 6.29 -9.12 -0.88
C PHE A 133 5.58 -8.54 0.35
N TYR A 134 4.29 -8.84 0.52
CA TYR A 134 3.50 -8.32 1.63
C TYR A 134 3.50 -9.29 2.81
N LYS A 135 3.95 -8.82 3.98
CA LYS A 135 4.02 -9.59 5.23
C LYS A 135 3.16 -8.93 6.31
N ALA A 136 2.13 -9.62 6.80
CA ALA A 136 1.29 -9.18 7.92
C ALA A 136 0.59 -10.38 8.60
N PRO A 137 0.53 -10.43 9.94
CA PRO A 137 1.13 -9.47 10.88
C PRO A 137 2.64 -9.64 10.93
N TYR A 138 3.38 -8.53 10.80
CA TYR A 138 4.84 -8.53 10.80
C TYR A 138 5.37 -7.17 11.27
N SER A 139 6.37 -7.16 12.13
CA SER A 139 6.92 -5.94 12.71
C SER A 139 8.38 -5.72 12.31
N ILE A 140 8.89 -4.52 12.57
CA ILE A 140 10.32 -4.22 12.37
C ILE A 140 11.23 -5.15 13.18
N SER A 141 10.79 -5.54 14.38
CA SER A 141 11.55 -6.50 15.20
C SER A 141 11.65 -7.87 14.55
N ASP A 142 10.64 -8.28 13.78
CA ASP A 142 10.68 -9.55 13.05
C ASP A 142 11.64 -9.47 11.85
N VAL A 143 11.70 -8.31 11.18
CA VAL A 143 12.71 -8.04 10.14
C VAL A 143 14.10 -8.18 10.69
N LEU A 144 14.38 -7.54 11.83
CA LEU A 144 15.70 -7.59 12.47
C LEU A 144 16.10 -9.03 12.87
N LYS A 145 15.14 -9.84 13.32
CA LYS A 145 15.37 -11.26 13.64
C LYS A 145 15.62 -12.11 12.40
N SER A 146 14.96 -11.81 11.29
CA SER A 146 15.11 -12.57 10.04
C SER A 146 16.46 -12.35 9.35
N LYS A 147 17.23 -11.36 9.78
CA LYS A 147 18.50 -10.93 9.14
C LYS A 147 18.34 -10.61 7.65
N GLU A 148 17.14 -10.21 7.22
CA GLU A 148 16.94 -9.71 5.87
C GLU A 148 17.71 -8.40 5.68
N VAL A 149 18.42 -8.29 4.56
CA VAL A 149 19.20 -7.09 4.22
C VAL A 149 18.42 -6.30 3.16
N PHE A 150 18.31 -4.99 3.37
CA PHE A 150 17.72 -4.04 2.44
C PHE A 150 18.74 -2.96 2.10
N ASP A 151 18.64 -2.41 0.90
CA ASP A 151 19.52 -1.31 0.44
C ASP A 151 19.12 0.05 1.02
#